data_fe96e1c9df72a80126b50d6014437cfd
#
_entry.id   fe96e1c9df72a80126b50d6014437cfd
#
_cell.length_a   1.000
_cell.length_b   1.000
_cell.length_c   1.000
_cell.angle_alpha   90.00
_cell.angle_beta   90.00
_cell.angle_gamma   90.00
#
_symmetry.space_group_name_H-M   'P 1'
#
loop_
_entity.id
_entity.type
_entity.pdbx_description
1 polymer ?
#
loop_
_entity_poly.entity_id
_entity_poly.type
_entity_poly.pdbx_seq_one_letter_code
_entity_poly.pdbx_strand_id
1 'polypeptide(L)'
;MGLTSTTIIREYIEKNVAEFDRTILEKKDEYRGILDSKNTDIILLPSGEEIVVSYADISITGSDRAKPQIRVFMDKTRVSYQYAKTNQKRFFLFTIFSKDNAMAKNISNYDPHDYIVAIETNIDNETSRRDLRSMYDFLDEYIGAGKESDFVRCANGFHQSGIYQASFIKIQENGIVKTDAFKNYITYFDSRPYMNSVVDSVSNELKKDDNNTYNRIIFGAPGTGKSHKLEEDSKQFGENTERVTFHPNYSYAQFVGTYKPIQGENPTDIKYEYVPGPFMRTYVNALNNPEKKFLLLIEEINRANVAAVFGDVFQLLDRKNGVSEYPIATSEDIKKHLLEKLDCLKDQDINELSDEEKKMYLEMKIPENMYIWATMNSADQGVFPMDTAFKRRWEFEYISVNEPEQVAKIEKYVIPMCANTEQGYYVNWNDLRTRINSILIDNCKVNEDKLLGPFFISKNVLDDIKANKDEKDRILAIDKESRSDEDNNILAEICKKEISYMKAFESKVIMYLFEDV
;
A
#
# COMPACT_ATOMS: atom_id res chain seq x y z
N MET A 1 14.45 42.32 -3.07
CA MET A 1 14.35 41.00 -2.46
C MET A 1 13.09 40.36 -3.04
N GLY A 2 13.22 39.23 -3.73
CA GLY A 2 12.05 38.51 -4.23
C GLY A 2 11.16 38.04 -3.07
N LEU A 3 9.85 38.01 -3.28
CA LEU A 3 8.90 37.50 -2.31
C LEU A 3 9.19 35.99 -2.10
N THR A 4 9.23 35.53 -0.84
CA THR A 4 9.40 34.11 -0.51
C THR A 4 8.11 33.37 -0.73
N SER A 5 8.18 32.04 -0.93
CA SER A 5 6.98 31.18 -1.03
C SER A 5 6.03 31.39 0.16
N THR A 6 6.58 31.52 1.35
CA THR A 6 5.85 31.82 2.58
C THR A 6 5.01 33.10 2.46
N THR A 7 5.62 34.19 1.97
CA THR A 7 4.94 35.49 1.84
C THR A 7 3.78 35.39 0.84
N ILE A 8 4.03 34.81 -0.33
CA ILE A 8 3.04 34.71 -1.40
C ILE A 8 1.83 33.87 -0.97
N ILE A 9 2.07 32.71 -0.36
CA ILE A 9 0.99 31.81 0.06
C ILE A 9 0.20 32.40 1.23
N ARG A 10 0.89 33.05 2.19
CA ARG A 10 0.21 33.75 3.29
C ARG A 10 -0.69 34.86 2.80
N GLU A 11 -0.19 35.70 1.88
CA GLU A 11 -1.00 36.76 1.27
C GLU A 11 -2.19 36.20 0.48
N TYR A 12 -2.00 35.08 -0.22
CA TYR A 12 -3.08 34.41 -0.93
C TYR A 12 -4.18 33.95 0.04
N ILE A 13 -3.82 33.28 1.13
CA ILE A 13 -4.78 32.81 2.13
C ILE A 13 -5.50 33.98 2.79
N GLU A 14 -4.78 35.00 3.24
CA GLU A 14 -5.37 36.16 3.92
C GLU A 14 -6.35 36.95 3.05
N LYS A 15 -6.00 37.12 1.76
CA LYS A 15 -6.80 37.96 0.86
C LYS A 15 -7.98 37.20 0.24
N ASN A 16 -7.85 35.89 0.03
CA ASN A 16 -8.76 35.15 -0.83
C ASN A 16 -9.50 34.01 -0.12
N VAL A 17 -9.03 33.58 1.07
CA VAL A 17 -9.62 32.46 1.83
C VAL A 17 -9.84 32.91 3.27
N ALA A 18 -10.62 34.00 3.44
CA ALA A 18 -10.80 34.69 4.72
C ALA A 18 -11.48 33.83 5.82
N GLU A 19 -12.17 32.74 5.43
CA GLU A 19 -12.73 31.77 6.36
C GLU A 19 -11.69 30.90 7.07
N PHE A 20 -10.42 30.90 6.61
CA PHE A 20 -9.33 30.20 7.25
C PHE A 20 -8.58 31.17 8.19
N ASP A 21 -8.86 31.08 9.49
CA ASP A 21 -8.26 31.98 10.47
C ASP A 21 -6.81 31.57 10.78
N ARG A 22 -5.86 32.36 10.26
CA ARG A 22 -4.42 32.18 10.43
C ARG A 22 -3.84 32.86 11.68
N THR A 23 -4.62 33.63 12.40
CA THR A 23 -4.13 34.49 13.50
C THR A 23 -3.87 33.75 14.81
N ILE A 24 -4.10 32.44 14.86
CA ILE A 24 -4.05 31.63 16.09
C ILE A 24 -2.63 31.60 16.70
N LEU A 25 -1.57 31.55 15.89
CA LEU A 25 -0.19 31.50 16.37
C LEU A 25 0.20 32.70 17.22
N GLU A 26 -0.33 33.88 16.93
CA GLU A 26 -0.04 35.10 17.67
C GLU A 26 -0.82 35.20 18.99
N LYS A 27 -1.92 34.48 19.11
CA LYS A 27 -2.88 34.60 20.23
C LYS A 27 -2.71 33.57 21.33
N LYS A 28 -2.04 32.42 21.09
CA LYS A 28 -1.91 31.36 22.08
C LYS A 28 -0.48 31.19 22.56
N ASP A 29 -0.25 31.33 23.87
CA ASP A 29 1.05 31.08 24.51
C ASP A 29 1.54 29.63 24.31
N GLU A 30 0.62 28.70 24.02
CA GLU A 30 0.87 27.29 23.75
C GLU A 30 1.84 27.06 22.57
N TYR A 31 1.87 27.98 21.60
CA TYR A 31 2.72 27.83 20.39
C TYR A 31 4.02 28.62 20.47
N ARG A 32 4.14 29.54 21.46
CA ARG A 32 5.32 30.37 21.63
C ARG A 32 6.55 29.53 22.00
N GLY A 33 7.58 29.62 21.18
CA GLY A 33 8.85 28.89 21.39
C GLY A 33 8.87 27.44 20.90
N ILE A 34 7.73 26.88 20.47
CA ILE A 34 7.65 25.53 19.92
C ILE A 34 7.73 25.58 18.39
N LEU A 35 6.97 26.47 17.76
CA LEU A 35 6.89 26.56 16.30
C LEU A 35 7.64 27.80 15.77
N ASP A 36 8.33 27.64 14.64
CA ASP A 36 8.96 28.76 13.95
C ASP A 36 7.93 29.57 13.17
N SER A 37 7.49 30.70 13.74
CA SER A 37 6.51 31.60 13.13
C SER A 37 6.92 32.16 11.75
N LYS A 38 8.20 32.03 11.37
CA LYS A 38 8.66 32.46 10.03
C LYS A 38 8.20 31.55 8.93
N ASN A 39 8.18 30.23 9.19
CA ASN A 39 7.94 29.21 8.16
C ASN A 39 6.76 28.26 8.51
N THR A 40 5.99 28.56 9.55
CA THR A 40 4.87 27.72 9.99
C THR A 40 3.70 28.59 10.42
N ASP A 41 2.51 28.16 10.10
CA ASP A 41 1.24 28.71 10.59
C ASP A 41 0.37 27.58 11.15
N ILE A 42 -0.50 27.93 12.11
CA ILE A 42 -1.66 27.14 12.46
C ILE A 42 -2.86 27.85 11.90
N ILE A 43 -3.68 27.11 11.18
CA ILE A 43 -4.88 27.63 10.54
C ILE A 43 -6.10 26.95 11.15
N LEU A 44 -7.06 27.73 11.63
CA LEU A 44 -8.36 27.24 12.07
C LEU A 44 -9.31 27.20 10.86
N LEU A 45 -9.83 26.03 10.57
CA LEU A 45 -10.82 25.84 9.52
C LEU A 45 -12.23 26.17 10.01
N PRO A 46 -13.19 26.42 9.10
CA PRO A 46 -14.59 26.64 9.45
C PRO A 46 -15.23 25.46 10.21
N SER A 47 -14.68 24.27 10.08
CA SER A 47 -15.08 23.08 10.83
C SER A 47 -14.71 23.11 12.31
N GLY A 48 -13.89 24.08 12.75
CA GLY A 48 -13.28 24.14 14.07
C GLY A 48 -11.98 23.34 14.20
N GLU A 49 -11.52 22.70 13.13
CA GLU A 49 -10.26 21.96 13.11
C GLU A 49 -9.07 22.89 12.94
N GLU A 50 -8.01 22.66 13.73
CA GLU A 50 -6.73 23.34 13.58
C GLU A 50 -5.77 22.47 12.74
N ILE A 51 -5.21 23.04 11.68
CA ILE A 51 -4.21 22.40 10.83
C ILE A 51 -2.85 23.10 10.97
N VAL A 52 -1.76 22.33 10.77
CA VAL A 52 -0.39 22.85 10.78
C VAL A 52 0.09 23.00 9.35
N VAL A 53 0.51 24.21 8.96
CA VAL A 53 1.00 24.49 7.61
C VAL A 53 2.44 24.97 7.70
N SER A 54 3.36 24.29 7.05
CA SER A 54 4.75 24.70 6.87
C SER A 54 5.02 25.10 5.42
N TYR A 55 5.96 26.01 5.25
CA TYR A 55 6.32 26.56 3.94
C TYR A 55 7.77 26.24 3.60
N ALA A 56 8.01 25.81 2.37
CA ALA A 56 9.33 25.57 1.82
C ALA A 56 9.64 26.56 0.70
N ASP A 57 10.87 27.06 0.67
CA ASP A 57 11.35 27.88 -0.43
C ASP A 57 12.09 27.04 -1.46
N ILE A 58 11.94 27.44 -2.73
CA ILE A 58 12.71 26.87 -3.82
C ILE A 58 14.03 27.62 -3.92
N SER A 59 15.14 26.91 -3.86
CA SER A 59 16.45 27.50 -4.05
C SER A 59 17.21 26.84 -5.18
N ILE A 60 17.86 27.65 -5.99
CA ILE A 60 18.92 27.23 -6.92
C ILE A 60 20.22 27.41 -6.16
N THR A 61 20.91 26.34 -5.77
CA THR A 61 22.18 26.43 -5.06
C THR A 61 23.26 25.65 -5.78
N GLY A 62 24.36 26.32 -6.10
CA GLY A 62 25.63 25.76 -6.61
C GLY A 62 25.84 25.99 -8.10
N SER A 63 27.04 26.38 -8.47
CA SER A 63 27.51 26.69 -9.83
C SER A 63 27.44 25.48 -10.79
N ASP A 64 27.37 24.24 -10.26
CA ASP A 64 27.43 23.03 -11.07
C ASP A 64 26.10 22.25 -11.12
N ARG A 65 25.03 22.77 -10.51
CA ARG A 65 23.73 22.08 -10.48
C ARG A 65 22.68 22.84 -11.27
N ALA A 66 22.51 22.49 -12.51
CA ALA A 66 21.50 23.06 -13.41
C ALA A 66 20.04 22.75 -13.01
N LYS A 67 19.78 22.20 -11.83
CA LYS A 67 18.46 21.74 -11.41
C LYS A 67 17.95 22.49 -10.20
N PRO A 68 16.76 23.12 -10.25
CA PRO A 68 16.12 23.74 -9.10
C PRO A 68 15.75 22.66 -8.07
N GLN A 69 15.93 22.98 -6.80
CA GLN A 69 15.63 22.08 -5.68
C GLN A 69 14.73 22.80 -4.67
N ILE A 70 13.74 22.09 -4.15
CA ILE A 70 13.02 22.54 -2.96
C ILE A 70 13.97 22.41 -1.77
N ARG A 71 14.21 23.51 -1.08
CA ARG A 71 14.90 23.52 0.19
C ARG A 71 13.87 23.49 1.31
N VAL A 72 13.68 22.32 1.87
CA VAL A 72 12.98 22.18 3.14
C VAL A 72 14.02 22.44 4.24
N PHE A 73 13.79 23.43 5.09
CA PHE A 73 14.59 23.61 6.29
C PHE A 73 14.20 22.52 7.28
N MET A 74 14.86 21.38 7.15
CA MET A 74 14.50 20.14 7.84
C MET A 74 14.33 20.33 9.35
N ASP A 75 15.21 21.07 10.01
CA ASP A 75 15.13 21.23 11.47
C ASP A 75 13.83 21.93 11.90
N LYS A 76 13.43 22.99 11.19
CA LYS A 76 12.23 23.76 11.51
C LYS A 76 10.96 23.08 11.06
N THR A 77 10.96 22.49 9.87
CA THR A 77 9.84 21.74 9.32
C THR A 77 9.60 20.45 10.13
N ARG A 78 10.67 19.80 10.58
CA ARG A 78 10.58 18.63 11.47
C ARG A 78 9.92 18.96 12.79
N VAL A 79 10.23 20.11 13.42
CA VAL A 79 9.57 20.56 14.65
C VAL A 79 8.07 20.72 14.44
N SER A 80 7.66 21.39 13.35
CA SER A 80 6.23 21.59 13.02
C SER A 80 5.52 20.26 12.69
N TYR A 81 6.21 19.36 12.00
CA TYR A 81 5.71 18.02 11.70
C TYR A 81 5.55 17.18 12.98
N GLN A 82 6.55 17.17 13.87
CA GLN A 82 6.46 16.44 15.14
C GLN A 82 5.37 17.02 16.06
N TYR A 83 5.22 18.35 16.06
CA TYR A 83 4.11 18.99 16.77
C TYR A 83 2.75 18.53 16.23
N ALA A 84 2.57 18.50 14.89
CA ALA A 84 1.34 18.02 14.27
C ALA A 84 1.08 16.55 14.61
N LYS A 85 2.13 15.71 14.56
CA LYS A 85 2.09 14.29 14.92
C LYS A 85 1.66 14.08 16.37
N THR A 86 2.30 14.75 17.32
CA THR A 86 2.00 14.62 18.75
C THR A 86 0.58 15.08 19.10
N ASN A 87 0.09 16.12 18.42
CA ASN A 87 -1.22 16.72 18.70
C ASN A 87 -2.31 16.24 17.73
N GLN A 88 -2.04 15.20 16.95
CA GLN A 88 -2.98 14.58 16.01
C GLN A 88 -3.62 15.58 15.03
N LYS A 89 -2.83 16.55 14.56
CA LYS A 89 -3.28 17.57 13.61
C LYS A 89 -2.83 17.23 12.20
N ARG A 90 -3.62 17.60 11.20
CA ARG A 90 -3.18 17.51 9.80
C ARG A 90 -2.02 18.44 9.54
N PHE A 91 -1.05 17.98 8.76
CA PHE A 91 0.16 18.71 8.42
C PHE A 91 0.24 18.93 6.92
N PHE A 92 0.51 20.16 6.50
CA PHE A 92 0.68 20.53 5.11
C PHE A 92 2.03 21.21 4.90
N LEU A 93 2.73 20.81 3.84
CA LEU A 93 3.97 21.47 3.41
C LEU A 93 3.75 22.06 2.03
N PHE A 94 3.74 23.40 1.96
CA PHE A 94 3.49 24.14 0.73
C PHE A 94 4.72 24.85 0.19
N THR A 95 4.79 24.95 -1.13
CA THR A 95 5.72 25.81 -1.86
C THR A 95 5.04 26.44 -3.07
N ILE A 96 5.64 27.48 -3.62
CA ILE A 96 5.24 28.10 -4.88
C ILE A 96 6.48 28.38 -5.71
N PHE A 97 6.38 28.25 -7.02
CA PHE A 97 7.52 28.51 -7.89
C PHE A 97 7.72 30.02 -8.10
N SER A 98 8.97 30.49 -7.99
CA SER A 98 9.31 31.90 -8.22
C SER A 98 9.56 32.14 -9.71
N LYS A 99 9.02 33.26 -10.24
CA LYS A 99 9.30 33.75 -11.61
C LYS A 99 10.79 34.06 -11.86
N ASP A 100 11.53 34.33 -10.80
CA ASP A 100 12.97 34.61 -10.88
C ASP A 100 13.83 33.36 -11.05
N ASN A 101 13.19 32.18 -11.00
CA ASN A 101 13.87 30.93 -11.23
C ASN A 101 14.17 30.74 -12.72
N ALA A 102 15.44 30.52 -13.08
CA ALA A 102 15.91 30.42 -14.47
C ALA A 102 15.18 29.31 -15.28
N MET A 103 14.64 28.29 -14.62
CA MET A 103 13.84 27.25 -15.28
C MET A 103 12.40 27.67 -15.51
N ALA A 104 11.81 28.50 -14.66
CA ALA A 104 10.47 29.05 -14.88
C ALA A 104 10.40 29.93 -16.14
N LYS A 105 11.55 30.47 -16.60
CA LYS A 105 11.64 31.25 -17.82
C LYS A 105 11.50 30.46 -19.11
N ASN A 106 11.71 29.14 -19.06
CA ASN A 106 11.63 28.25 -20.23
C ASN A 106 10.31 27.48 -20.30
N ILE A 107 9.41 27.67 -19.34
CA ILE A 107 8.09 27.04 -19.32
C ILE A 107 7.14 27.96 -20.09
N SER A 108 6.76 27.55 -21.30
CA SER A 108 6.07 28.43 -22.26
C SER A 108 4.55 28.48 -22.08
N ASN A 109 3.95 27.55 -21.33
CA ASN A 109 2.50 27.33 -21.41
C ASN A 109 1.72 27.72 -20.14
N TYR A 110 2.36 28.06 -19.02
CA TYR A 110 1.68 28.50 -17.78
C TYR A 110 2.54 29.40 -16.91
N ASP A 111 1.92 30.18 -16.04
CA ASP A 111 2.62 30.93 -15.00
C ASP A 111 2.81 30.04 -13.77
N PRO A 112 4.05 29.76 -13.33
CA PRO A 112 4.30 28.96 -12.13
C PRO A 112 3.61 29.48 -10.87
N HIS A 113 3.30 30.77 -10.80
CA HIS A 113 2.54 31.37 -9.69
C HIS A 113 1.05 31.02 -9.70
N ASP A 114 0.55 30.39 -10.76
CA ASP A 114 -0.83 29.93 -10.81
C ASP A 114 -1.07 28.71 -9.91
N TYR A 115 0.00 28.10 -9.38
CA TYR A 115 -0.09 26.89 -8.61
C TYR A 115 0.62 26.96 -7.26
N ILE A 116 -0.08 26.57 -6.19
CA ILE A 116 0.55 26.13 -4.93
C ILE A 116 0.87 24.64 -5.08
N VAL A 117 2.08 24.26 -4.68
CA VAL A 117 2.51 22.86 -4.68
C VAL A 117 2.47 22.35 -3.25
N ALA A 118 1.60 21.40 -2.99
CA ALA A 118 1.56 20.66 -1.74
C ALA A 118 2.50 19.46 -1.84
N ILE A 119 3.47 19.38 -0.94
CA ILE A 119 4.46 18.32 -0.88
C ILE A 119 3.98 17.28 0.13
N GLU A 120 3.60 16.12 -0.36
CA GLU A 120 3.12 14.99 0.42
C GLU A 120 4.32 14.08 0.70
N THR A 121 5.00 14.25 1.83
CA THR A 121 6.19 13.46 2.17
C THR A 121 6.22 13.10 3.64
N ASN A 122 6.82 11.94 3.93
CA ASN A 122 7.22 11.61 5.28
C ASN A 122 8.51 12.36 5.63
N ILE A 123 8.42 13.35 6.52
CA ILE A 123 9.52 14.22 6.93
C ILE A 123 10.47 13.51 7.91
N ASP A 124 10.10 12.36 8.45
CA ASP A 124 10.97 11.55 9.32
C ASP A 124 12.18 10.97 8.56
N ASN A 125 12.11 10.88 7.23
CA ASN A 125 13.23 10.43 6.40
C ASN A 125 14.19 11.59 6.04
N GLU A 126 15.48 11.38 6.26
CA GLU A 126 16.56 12.38 6.36
C GLU A 126 16.95 13.19 5.11
N THR A 127 16.24 13.17 4.02
CA THR A 127 16.69 13.84 2.79
C THR A 127 16.18 15.27 2.67
N SER A 128 17.10 16.24 2.70
CA SER A 128 16.81 17.67 2.70
C SER A 128 16.69 18.34 1.33
N ARG A 129 16.82 17.62 0.22
CA ARG A 129 16.86 18.19 -1.15
C ARG A 129 16.01 17.38 -2.12
N ARG A 130 15.25 18.08 -2.98
CA ARG A 130 14.29 17.54 -3.93
C ARG A 130 14.52 18.08 -5.33
N ASP A 131 14.55 17.23 -6.34
CA ASP A 131 14.62 17.65 -7.74
C ASP A 131 13.23 18.06 -8.23
N LEU A 132 13.11 19.29 -8.72
CA LEU A 132 11.84 19.86 -9.19
C LEU A 132 11.64 19.73 -10.71
N ARG A 133 12.66 19.34 -11.44
CA ARG A 133 12.57 19.31 -12.91
C ARG A 133 11.48 18.38 -13.38
N SER A 134 11.44 17.18 -12.82
CA SER A 134 10.40 16.21 -13.15
C SER A 134 8.99 16.68 -12.79
N MET A 135 8.86 17.52 -11.74
CA MET A 135 7.58 18.13 -11.38
C MET A 135 7.11 19.13 -12.43
N TYR A 136 8.05 19.93 -12.98
CA TYR A 136 7.74 20.84 -14.09
C TYR A 136 7.39 20.08 -15.36
N ASP A 137 8.18 19.06 -15.71
CA ASP A 137 7.95 18.25 -16.90
C ASP A 137 6.56 17.59 -16.85
N PHE A 138 6.16 17.09 -15.67
CA PHE A 138 4.84 16.52 -15.45
C PHE A 138 3.72 17.56 -15.60
N LEU A 139 3.87 18.73 -14.98
CA LEU A 139 2.84 19.76 -15.04
C LEU A 139 2.69 20.30 -16.47
N ASP A 140 3.78 20.45 -17.21
CA ASP A 140 3.79 20.87 -18.61
C ASP A 140 3.09 19.84 -19.52
N GLU A 141 3.37 18.55 -19.34
CA GLU A 141 2.70 17.45 -20.04
C GLU A 141 1.20 17.41 -19.72
N TYR A 142 0.84 17.61 -18.45
CA TYR A 142 -0.55 17.58 -18.02
C TYR A 142 -1.38 18.72 -18.60
N ILE A 143 -0.86 19.94 -18.58
CA ILE A 143 -1.49 21.12 -19.18
C ILE A 143 -1.54 20.97 -20.71
N GLY A 144 -0.47 20.50 -21.32
CA GLY A 144 -0.40 20.21 -22.75
C GLY A 144 -1.41 19.16 -23.23
N ALA A 145 -1.79 18.24 -22.36
CA ALA A 145 -2.84 17.25 -22.62
C ALA A 145 -4.27 17.79 -22.49
N GLY A 146 -4.46 19.07 -22.14
CA GLY A 146 -5.77 19.71 -22.00
C GLY A 146 -6.63 19.15 -20.87
N LYS A 147 -6.02 18.52 -19.87
CA LYS A 147 -6.73 17.98 -18.71
C LYS A 147 -6.89 19.06 -17.66
N GLU A 148 -8.07 19.63 -17.55
CA GLU A 148 -8.40 20.62 -16.55
C GLU A 148 -9.04 19.95 -15.32
N SER A 149 -8.39 20.05 -14.17
CA SER A 149 -8.97 19.77 -12.86
C SER A 149 -8.49 20.79 -11.84
N ASP A 150 -9.25 20.98 -10.77
CA ASP A 150 -8.94 21.93 -9.73
C ASP A 150 -7.60 21.68 -9.04
N PHE A 151 -7.19 20.43 -8.93
CA PHE A 151 -5.84 20.05 -8.54
C PHE A 151 -5.42 18.73 -9.21
N VAL A 152 -4.12 18.58 -9.39
CA VAL A 152 -3.51 17.42 -10.01
C VAL A 152 -2.57 16.78 -9.03
N ARG A 153 -2.82 15.53 -8.70
CA ARG A 153 -1.94 14.75 -7.85
C ARG A 153 -0.95 13.97 -8.70
N CYS A 154 0.32 14.21 -8.48
CA CYS A 154 1.37 13.41 -9.04
C CYS A 154 1.63 12.19 -8.13
N ALA A 155 1.15 11.04 -8.55
CA ALA A 155 1.15 9.84 -7.72
C ALA A 155 2.44 9.02 -7.79
N ASN A 156 3.33 9.25 -8.75
CA ASN A 156 4.51 8.41 -8.94
C ASN A 156 5.76 9.26 -9.13
N GLY A 157 6.48 9.42 -8.04
CA GLY A 157 7.91 9.36 -8.10
C GLY A 157 8.62 10.44 -8.90
N PHE A 158 8.49 11.68 -8.49
CA PHE A 158 9.57 12.62 -8.77
C PHE A 158 10.64 12.39 -7.74
N HIS A 159 11.53 11.43 -8.00
CA HIS A 159 12.45 11.04 -6.97
C HIS A 159 13.89 11.10 -7.43
N GLN A 160 14.75 11.29 -6.51
CA GLN A 160 16.07 10.68 -6.47
C GLN A 160 16.41 10.10 -5.09
N SER A 161 15.52 10.22 -4.11
CA SER A 161 15.74 9.63 -2.78
C SER A 161 14.48 9.72 -1.93
N GLY A 162 13.53 8.85 -2.17
CA GLY A 162 12.32 8.72 -1.39
C GLY A 162 11.04 9.01 -2.18
N ILE A 163 9.97 8.37 -1.77
CA ILE A 163 8.65 8.49 -2.38
C ILE A 163 8.10 9.89 -2.09
N TYR A 164 7.91 10.67 -3.14
CA TYR A 164 7.19 11.94 -3.06
C TYR A 164 5.92 11.84 -3.85
N GLN A 165 4.89 12.30 -3.18
CA GLN A 165 3.69 12.72 -3.85
C GLN A 165 3.64 14.24 -3.75
N ALA A 166 3.20 14.90 -4.80
CA ALA A 166 2.95 16.33 -4.80
C ALA A 166 1.62 16.59 -5.47
N SER A 167 0.85 17.50 -4.92
CA SER A 167 -0.38 18.01 -5.53
C SER A 167 -0.16 19.43 -6.01
N PHE A 168 -0.52 19.70 -7.25
CA PHE A 168 -0.50 21.03 -7.86
C PHE A 168 -1.90 21.60 -7.74
N ILE A 169 -2.06 22.65 -6.95
CA ILE A 169 -3.33 23.28 -6.62
C ILE A 169 -3.42 24.58 -7.41
N LYS A 170 -4.35 24.67 -8.36
CA LYS A 170 -4.53 25.85 -9.20
C LYS A 170 -5.18 26.98 -8.39
N ILE A 171 -4.45 28.05 -8.13
CA ILE A 171 -4.91 29.20 -7.34
C ILE A 171 -5.20 30.43 -8.18
N GLN A 172 -4.78 30.46 -9.44
CA GLN A 172 -5.02 31.53 -10.38
C GLN A 172 -5.08 31.00 -11.81
N GLU A 173 -5.84 31.68 -12.67
CA GLU A 173 -5.94 31.38 -14.09
C GLU A 173 -6.19 32.66 -14.87
N ASN A 174 -5.32 33.00 -15.82
CA ASN A 174 -5.41 34.23 -16.63
C ASN A 174 -5.59 35.51 -15.78
N GLY A 175 -4.94 35.57 -14.61
CA GLY A 175 -5.04 36.66 -13.66
C GLY A 175 -6.29 36.65 -12.77
N ILE A 176 -7.17 35.65 -12.90
CA ILE A 176 -8.35 35.48 -12.06
C ILE A 176 -8.00 34.51 -10.92
N VAL A 177 -8.20 34.95 -9.68
CA VAL A 177 -7.94 34.13 -8.50
C VAL A 177 -8.99 33.04 -8.37
N LYS A 178 -8.52 31.81 -8.13
CA LYS A 178 -9.34 30.62 -7.86
C LYS A 178 -9.12 30.17 -6.42
N THR A 179 -10.19 29.96 -5.68
CA THR A 179 -10.13 29.56 -4.26
C THR A 179 -10.63 28.16 -4.00
N ASP A 180 -11.51 27.66 -4.86
CA ASP A 180 -12.20 26.37 -4.62
C ASP A 180 -11.25 25.19 -4.62
N ALA A 181 -10.27 25.16 -5.53
CA ALA A 181 -9.28 24.11 -5.56
C ALA A 181 -8.47 24.01 -4.27
N PHE A 182 -8.04 25.17 -3.74
CA PHE A 182 -7.28 25.23 -2.49
C PHE A 182 -8.14 24.82 -1.28
N LYS A 183 -9.39 25.34 -1.20
CA LYS A 183 -10.33 24.98 -0.15
C LYS A 183 -10.66 23.49 -0.17
N ASN A 184 -10.94 22.95 -1.34
CA ASN A 184 -11.24 21.52 -1.52
C ASN A 184 -10.03 20.67 -1.12
N TYR A 185 -8.82 21.05 -1.53
CA TYR A 185 -7.62 20.33 -1.14
C TYR A 185 -7.44 20.31 0.39
N ILE A 186 -7.52 21.46 1.04
CA ILE A 186 -7.39 21.56 2.50
C ILE A 186 -8.52 20.82 3.22
N THR A 187 -9.75 20.85 2.71
CA THR A 187 -10.90 20.24 3.38
C THR A 187 -10.89 18.73 3.28
N TYR A 188 -10.55 18.20 2.12
CA TYR A 188 -10.73 16.77 1.83
C TYR A 188 -9.44 15.96 1.86
N PHE A 189 -8.28 16.59 1.77
CA PHE A 189 -7.02 15.87 1.78
C PHE A 189 -6.58 15.55 3.21
N ASP A 190 -6.51 14.26 3.53
CA ASP A 190 -5.98 13.81 4.82
C ASP A 190 -4.46 13.78 4.79
N SER A 191 -3.85 14.84 5.32
CA SER A 191 -2.40 15.04 5.39
C SER A 191 -1.83 14.78 6.78
N ARG A 192 -2.47 13.94 7.59
CA ARG A 192 -2.01 13.63 8.94
C ARG A 192 -0.67 12.87 8.90
N PRO A 193 0.40 13.42 9.51
CA PRO A 193 1.72 12.82 9.44
C PRO A 193 1.86 11.50 10.21
N TYR A 194 0.90 11.17 11.02
CA TYR A 194 0.89 9.99 11.87
C TYR A 194 0.11 8.81 11.29
N MET A 195 -0.47 8.94 10.10
CA MET A 195 -1.20 7.84 9.47
C MET A 195 -0.35 6.57 9.32
N ASN A 196 1.00 6.69 9.28
CA ASN A 196 1.89 5.54 9.27
C ASN A 196 2.24 4.99 10.67
N SER A 197 1.91 5.71 11.78
CA SER A 197 2.23 5.26 13.14
C SER A 197 0.99 5.17 14.06
N VAL A 198 -0.11 5.80 13.70
CA VAL A 198 -1.40 5.76 14.43
C VAL A 198 -2.37 4.80 13.77
N VAL A 199 -2.12 4.42 12.51
CA VAL A 199 -2.72 3.17 12.00
C VAL A 199 -2.43 2.02 12.98
N ASP A 200 -1.29 2.05 13.70
CA ASP A 200 -1.02 1.04 14.74
C ASP A 200 -1.73 1.30 16.09
N SER A 201 -1.98 2.54 16.51
CA SER A 201 -2.65 2.79 17.80
C SER A 201 -4.14 3.12 17.67
N VAL A 202 -4.58 3.85 16.63
CA VAL A 202 -6.01 4.03 16.32
C VAL A 202 -6.57 2.82 15.57
N SER A 203 -5.77 2.10 14.78
CA SER A 203 -6.17 0.77 14.32
C SER A 203 -6.21 -0.24 15.48
N ASN A 204 -5.49 -0.03 16.59
CA ASN A 204 -5.67 -0.84 17.81
C ASN A 204 -6.82 -0.36 18.70
N GLU A 205 -7.30 0.89 18.59
CA GLU A 205 -8.51 1.36 19.26
C GLU A 205 -9.75 1.32 18.37
N LEU A 206 -9.62 1.53 17.04
CA LEU A 206 -10.66 1.22 16.05
C LEU A 206 -10.69 -0.27 15.68
N LYS A 207 -9.58 -1.02 15.88
CA LYS A 207 -9.56 -2.50 15.85
C LYS A 207 -10.29 -3.13 17.03
N LYS A 208 -10.89 -2.34 17.93
CA LYS A 208 -11.80 -2.92 18.93
C LYS A 208 -13.22 -3.10 18.43
N ASP A 209 -13.64 -2.50 17.29
CA ASP A 209 -15.02 -2.66 16.82
C ASP A 209 -15.27 -2.69 15.29
N ASP A 210 -14.25 -2.58 14.40
CA ASP A 210 -14.52 -2.71 12.97
C ASP A 210 -13.38 -3.37 12.17
N ASN A 211 -13.21 -4.66 12.35
CA ASN A 211 -12.60 -5.56 11.35
C ASN A 211 -13.56 -5.79 10.17
N ASN A 212 -14.20 -4.75 9.67
CA ASN A 212 -15.26 -4.82 8.68
C ASN A 212 -14.83 -4.37 7.28
N THR A 213 -13.53 -4.52 6.94
CA THR A 213 -13.09 -4.34 5.55
C THR A 213 -13.58 -5.50 4.71
N TYR A 214 -14.70 -5.30 4.03
CA TYR A 214 -15.37 -6.35 3.25
C TYR A 214 -14.55 -6.82 2.04
N ASN A 215 -14.01 -5.86 1.26
CA ASN A 215 -13.17 -6.14 0.10
C ASN A 215 -11.80 -5.49 0.30
N ARG A 216 -10.75 -6.30 0.50
CA ARG A 216 -9.41 -5.82 0.87
C ARG A 216 -8.34 -6.42 -0.03
N ILE A 217 -7.39 -5.60 -0.50
CA ILE A 217 -6.19 -6.06 -1.21
C ILE A 217 -4.95 -5.61 -0.44
N ILE A 218 -4.15 -6.56 0.01
CA ILE A 218 -2.83 -6.31 0.59
C ILE A 218 -1.79 -6.38 -0.53
N PHE A 219 -1.00 -5.31 -0.69
CA PHE A 219 0.01 -5.24 -1.73
C PHE A 219 1.35 -4.68 -1.22
N GLY A 220 2.42 -4.85 -2.01
CA GLY A 220 3.77 -4.41 -1.67
C GLY A 220 4.82 -5.26 -2.36
N ALA A 221 6.09 -4.97 -2.10
CA ALA A 221 7.24 -5.65 -2.69
C ALA A 221 7.32 -7.15 -2.31
N PRO A 222 8.08 -7.97 -3.05
CA PRO A 222 8.32 -9.37 -2.70
C PRO A 222 8.96 -9.50 -1.30
N GLY A 223 8.45 -10.44 -0.50
CA GLY A 223 9.01 -10.72 0.83
C GLY A 223 8.67 -9.70 1.91
N THR A 224 7.67 -8.81 1.73
CA THR A 224 7.21 -7.88 2.76
C THR A 224 6.29 -8.52 3.82
N GLY A 225 5.91 -9.80 3.63
CA GLY A 225 5.05 -10.51 4.60
C GLY A 225 3.56 -10.41 4.32
N LYS A 226 3.14 -10.02 3.11
CA LYS A 226 1.72 -9.90 2.69
C LYS A 226 0.88 -11.13 3.04
N SER A 227 1.30 -12.31 2.56
CA SER A 227 0.54 -13.55 2.78
C SER A 227 0.50 -13.95 4.26
N HIS A 228 1.57 -13.67 5.02
CA HIS A 228 1.60 -13.93 6.46
C HIS A 228 0.62 -13.02 7.20
N LYS A 229 0.60 -11.73 6.88
CA LYS A 229 -0.37 -10.79 7.48
C LYS A 229 -1.79 -11.19 7.14
N LEU A 230 -2.06 -11.54 5.89
CA LEU A 230 -3.38 -12.00 5.46
C LEU A 230 -3.81 -13.29 6.19
N GLU A 231 -2.86 -14.22 6.39
CA GLU A 231 -3.08 -15.45 7.17
C GLU A 231 -3.42 -15.15 8.63
N GLU A 232 -2.65 -14.26 9.28
CA GLU A 232 -2.91 -13.86 10.67
C GLU A 232 -4.29 -13.20 10.81
N ASP A 233 -4.61 -12.27 9.92
CA ASP A 233 -5.89 -11.55 9.94
C ASP A 233 -7.07 -12.47 9.62
N SER A 234 -6.85 -13.54 8.81
CA SER A 234 -7.90 -14.50 8.44
C SER A 234 -8.27 -15.47 9.57
N LYS A 235 -7.46 -15.60 10.61
CA LYS A 235 -7.71 -16.53 11.74
C LYS A 235 -9.05 -16.30 12.43
N GLN A 236 -9.57 -15.07 12.40
CA GLN A 236 -10.89 -14.75 12.96
C GLN A 236 -12.06 -15.47 12.27
N PHE A 237 -11.88 -15.92 11.03
CA PHE A 237 -12.89 -16.63 10.26
C PHE A 237 -12.81 -18.15 10.47
N GLY A 238 -11.70 -18.67 11.02
CA GLY A 238 -11.49 -20.09 11.29
C GLY A 238 -11.72 -20.97 10.04
N GLU A 239 -12.53 -21.99 10.19
CA GLU A 239 -12.87 -22.94 9.11
C GLU A 239 -13.76 -22.34 8.01
N ASN A 240 -14.32 -21.13 8.22
CA ASN A 240 -15.16 -20.44 7.24
C ASN A 240 -14.33 -19.65 6.20
N THR A 241 -13.09 -20.07 5.97
CA THR A 241 -12.19 -19.46 4.99
C THR A 241 -12.03 -20.37 3.78
N GLU A 242 -12.43 -19.89 2.62
CA GLU A 242 -12.15 -20.50 1.32
C GLU A 242 -10.95 -19.81 0.69
N ARG A 243 -9.89 -20.57 0.33
CA ARG A 243 -8.66 -20.02 -0.24
C ARG A 243 -8.49 -20.44 -1.69
N VAL A 244 -8.10 -19.50 -2.55
CA VAL A 244 -7.80 -19.73 -3.96
C VAL A 244 -6.60 -18.91 -4.41
N THR A 245 -5.80 -19.47 -5.32
CA THR A 245 -4.69 -18.76 -5.96
C THR A 245 -5.03 -18.52 -7.42
N PHE A 246 -4.94 -17.25 -7.88
CA PHE A 246 -5.15 -16.94 -9.27
C PHE A 246 -3.89 -17.24 -10.09
N HIS A 247 -4.10 -17.62 -11.35
CA HIS A 247 -3.06 -17.90 -12.34
C HIS A 247 -3.54 -17.41 -13.72
N PRO A 248 -2.66 -17.24 -14.73
CA PRO A 248 -3.03 -16.60 -16.00
C PRO A 248 -4.25 -17.21 -16.74
N ASN A 249 -4.49 -18.49 -16.57
CA ASN A 249 -5.62 -19.19 -17.18
C ASN A 249 -6.82 -19.36 -16.25
N TYR A 250 -6.85 -18.66 -15.11
CA TYR A 250 -7.99 -18.72 -14.19
C TYR A 250 -9.20 -18.03 -14.80
N SER A 251 -10.37 -18.67 -14.73
CA SER A 251 -11.56 -18.24 -15.48
C SER A 251 -12.78 -18.05 -14.57
N TYR A 252 -13.81 -17.37 -15.08
CA TYR A 252 -15.13 -17.24 -14.45
C TYR A 252 -15.72 -18.60 -14.07
N ALA A 253 -15.61 -19.59 -14.95
CA ALA A 253 -16.10 -20.94 -14.73
C ALA A 253 -15.41 -21.66 -13.53
N GLN A 254 -14.14 -21.31 -13.27
CA GLN A 254 -13.43 -21.83 -12.10
C GLN A 254 -13.75 -21.04 -10.84
N PHE A 255 -14.02 -19.75 -10.96
CA PHE A 255 -14.27 -18.84 -9.85
C PHE A 255 -15.72 -18.91 -9.35
N VAL A 256 -16.67 -18.77 -10.25
CA VAL A 256 -18.11 -18.78 -9.93
C VAL A 256 -18.67 -20.20 -10.03
N GLY A 257 -18.43 -20.86 -11.12
CA GLY A 257 -18.88 -22.22 -11.37
C GLY A 257 -19.32 -22.47 -12.81
N THR A 258 -19.52 -23.72 -13.15
CA THR A 258 -19.98 -24.14 -14.48
C THR A 258 -20.49 -25.57 -14.45
N TYR A 259 -21.30 -25.96 -15.45
CA TYR A 259 -21.67 -27.34 -15.68
C TYR A 259 -20.47 -28.17 -16.14
N LYS A 260 -20.26 -29.32 -15.50
CA LYS A 260 -19.21 -30.28 -15.88
C LYS A 260 -19.78 -31.66 -15.96
N PRO A 261 -19.27 -32.52 -16.85
CA PRO A 261 -19.52 -33.93 -16.80
C PRO A 261 -18.90 -34.51 -15.53
N ILE A 262 -19.69 -35.16 -14.71
CA ILE A 262 -19.25 -35.90 -13.53
C ILE A 262 -19.66 -37.37 -13.67
N GLN A 263 -18.92 -38.23 -13.01
CA GLN A 263 -19.29 -39.65 -12.98
C GLN A 263 -20.59 -39.85 -12.20
N GLY A 264 -21.57 -40.52 -12.80
CA GLY A 264 -22.81 -40.91 -12.13
C GLY A 264 -22.60 -42.02 -11.13
N GLU A 265 -23.70 -42.58 -10.62
CA GLU A 265 -23.67 -43.67 -9.64
C GLU A 265 -23.03 -44.95 -10.21
N ASN A 266 -23.19 -45.18 -11.52
CA ASN A 266 -22.49 -46.26 -12.21
C ASN A 266 -21.25 -45.72 -12.93
N PRO A 267 -20.16 -46.51 -13.04
CA PRO A 267 -18.93 -46.08 -13.69
C PRO A 267 -19.08 -45.64 -15.16
N THR A 268 -20.13 -46.11 -15.83
CA THR A 268 -20.45 -45.82 -17.25
C THR A 268 -21.37 -44.60 -17.42
N ASP A 269 -21.97 -44.11 -16.35
CA ASP A 269 -22.94 -43.04 -16.44
C ASP A 269 -22.23 -41.67 -16.29
N ILE A 270 -22.47 -40.78 -17.22
CA ILE A 270 -21.99 -39.39 -17.17
C ILE A 270 -23.21 -38.51 -16.92
N LYS A 271 -23.17 -37.78 -15.79
CA LYS A 271 -24.14 -36.72 -15.50
C LYS A 271 -23.50 -35.36 -15.69
N TYR A 272 -24.28 -34.38 -16.10
CA TYR A 272 -23.87 -33.00 -16.13
C TYR A 272 -24.43 -32.31 -14.92
N GLU A 273 -23.54 -31.83 -14.04
CA GLU A 273 -23.92 -31.11 -12.83
C GLU A 273 -23.20 -29.75 -12.76
N TYR A 274 -23.85 -28.78 -12.12
CA TYR A 274 -23.22 -27.50 -11.81
C TYR A 274 -22.20 -27.71 -10.70
N VAL A 275 -20.93 -27.43 -11.02
CA VAL A 275 -19.82 -27.49 -10.06
C VAL A 275 -19.51 -26.06 -9.62
N PRO A 276 -19.88 -25.68 -8.38
CA PRO A 276 -19.65 -24.33 -7.87
C PRO A 276 -18.17 -24.06 -7.69
N GLY A 277 -17.74 -22.86 -8.09
CA GLY A 277 -16.42 -22.30 -7.78
C GLY A 277 -16.33 -21.77 -6.34
N PRO A 278 -15.13 -21.33 -5.91
CA PRO A 278 -14.92 -20.83 -4.54
C PRO A 278 -15.82 -19.64 -4.20
N PHE A 279 -16.08 -18.75 -5.13
CA PHE A 279 -17.01 -17.64 -4.91
C PHE A 279 -18.41 -18.13 -4.57
N MET A 280 -18.94 -19.06 -5.36
CA MET A 280 -20.31 -19.58 -5.16
C MET A 280 -20.41 -20.43 -3.90
N ARG A 281 -19.39 -21.23 -3.56
CA ARG A 281 -19.37 -21.98 -2.30
C ARG A 281 -19.42 -21.07 -1.09
N THR A 282 -18.55 -20.04 -1.09
CA THR A 282 -18.52 -19.05 0.00
C THR A 282 -19.86 -18.29 0.10
N TYR A 283 -20.43 -17.93 -1.05
CA TYR A 283 -21.71 -17.21 -1.13
C TYR A 283 -22.87 -18.02 -0.53
N VAL A 284 -23.02 -19.28 -0.94
CA VAL A 284 -24.08 -20.17 -0.42
C VAL A 284 -23.89 -20.43 1.07
N ASN A 285 -22.65 -20.67 1.52
CA ASN A 285 -22.35 -20.87 2.93
C ASN A 285 -22.70 -19.64 3.78
N ALA A 286 -22.41 -18.44 3.26
CA ALA A 286 -22.74 -17.19 3.94
C ALA A 286 -24.25 -16.96 4.05
N LEU A 287 -25.01 -17.28 3.01
CA LEU A 287 -26.48 -17.18 3.03
C LEU A 287 -27.14 -18.19 3.99
N ASN A 288 -26.62 -19.41 4.04
CA ASN A 288 -27.15 -20.45 4.94
C ASN A 288 -26.77 -20.22 6.42
N ASN A 289 -25.77 -19.40 6.71
CA ASN A 289 -25.30 -19.15 8.08
C ASN A 289 -25.11 -17.65 8.32
N PRO A 290 -26.18 -16.84 8.39
CA PRO A 290 -26.09 -15.39 8.48
C PRO A 290 -25.39 -14.88 9.76
N GLU A 291 -25.34 -15.70 10.81
CA GLU A 291 -24.68 -15.38 12.09
C GLU A 291 -23.17 -15.63 12.09
N LYS A 292 -22.63 -16.29 11.03
CA LYS A 292 -21.20 -16.57 10.90
C LYS A 292 -20.57 -15.71 9.81
N LYS A 293 -19.33 -15.33 10.00
CA LYS A 293 -18.54 -14.62 8.98
C LYS A 293 -17.82 -15.62 8.07
N PHE A 294 -17.81 -15.35 6.77
CA PHE A 294 -17.15 -16.17 5.75
C PHE A 294 -16.14 -15.33 4.98
N LEU A 295 -14.97 -15.89 4.70
CA LEU A 295 -13.89 -15.24 3.96
C LEU A 295 -13.58 -16.01 2.68
N LEU A 296 -13.64 -15.32 1.54
CA LEU A 296 -12.99 -15.75 0.31
C LEU A 296 -11.62 -15.05 0.21
N LEU A 297 -10.55 -15.84 0.30
CA LEU A 297 -9.18 -15.38 0.27
C LEU A 297 -8.56 -15.69 -1.09
N ILE A 298 -8.14 -14.63 -1.81
CA ILE A 298 -7.58 -14.74 -3.16
C ILE A 298 -6.09 -14.38 -3.11
N GLU A 299 -5.23 -15.33 -3.38
CA GLU A 299 -3.80 -15.06 -3.54
C GLU A 299 -3.49 -14.69 -4.99
N GLU A 300 -2.56 -13.72 -5.16
CA GLU A 300 -2.05 -13.29 -6.46
C GLU A 300 -3.17 -12.83 -7.41
N ILE A 301 -4.07 -11.98 -6.92
CA ILE A 301 -5.29 -11.59 -7.66
C ILE A 301 -4.98 -11.04 -9.07
N ASN A 302 -3.86 -10.35 -9.25
CA ASN A 302 -3.45 -9.75 -10.52
C ASN A 302 -2.73 -10.72 -11.47
N ARG A 303 -2.52 -11.99 -11.11
CA ARG A 303 -2.02 -13.02 -12.04
C ARG A 303 -3.05 -13.52 -13.02
N ALA A 304 -4.32 -13.21 -12.79
CA ALA A 304 -5.39 -13.46 -13.76
C ALA A 304 -5.98 -12.15 -14.29
N ASN A 305 -6.66 -12.20 -15.42
CA ASN A 305 -7.49 -11.09 -15.87
C ASN A 305 -8.72 -10.97 -14.95
N VAL A 306 -8.62 -10.13 -13.92
CA VAL A 306 -9.65 -10.01 -12.87
C VAL A 306 -11.02 -9.64 -13.42
N ALA A 307 -11.10 -8.81 -14.45
CA ALA A 307 -12.37 -8.45 -15.07
C ALA A 307 -13.05 -9.65 -15.72
N ALA A 308 -12.27 -10.52 -16.38
CA ALA A 308 -12.78 -11.74 -16.98
C ALA A 308 -13.14 -12.82 -15.95
N VAL A 309 -12.37 -12.91 -14.85
CA VAL A 309 -12.61 -13.90 -13.77
C VAL A 309 -13.86 -13.55 -12.97
N PHE A 310 -14.04 -12.28 -12.62
CA PHE A 310 -15.20 -11.82 -11.88
C PHE A 310 -16.46 -11.71 -12.75
N GLY A 311 -16.31 -11.36 -14.04
CA GLY A 311 -17.43 -11.21 -14.96
C GLY A 311 -18.50 -10.25 -14.40
N ASP A 312 -19.75 -10.72 -14.35
CA ASP A 312 -20.90 -9.97 -13.82
C ASP A 312 -20.89 -9.84 -12.28
N VAL A 313 -20.31 -10.79 -11.54
CA VAL A 313 -20.18 -10.69 -10.06
C VAL A 313 -19.29 -9.52 -9.63
N PHE A 314 -18.54 -8.94 -10.55
CA PHE A 314 -17.79 -7.70 -10.34
C PHE A 314 -18.67 -6.55 -9.84
N GLN A 315 -19.91 -6.44 -10.32
CA GLN A 315 -20.85 -5.42 -9.88
C GLN A 315 -21.22 -5.56 -8.40
N LEU A 316 -21.20 -6.78 -7.88
CA LEU A 316 -21.55 -7.07 -6.49
C LEU A 316 -20.54 -6.54 -5.47
N LEU A 317 -19.33 -6.17 -5.91
CA LEU A 317 -18.29 -5.60 -5.06
C LEU A 317 -18.57 -4.16 -4.63
N ASP A 318 -19.50 -3.43 -5.28
CA ASP A 318 -19.99 -2.15 -4.77
C ASP A 318 -20.90 -2.42 -3.56
N ARG A 319 -20.43 -2.09 -2.36
CA ARG A 319 -21.14 -2.41 -1.12
C ARG A 319 -21.61 -1.15 -0.37
N LYS A 320 -22.80 -1.26 0.21
CA LYS A 320 -23.36 -0.28 1.12
C LYS A 320 -23.81 -0.98 2.39
N ASN A 321 -23.29 -0.56 3.53
CA ASN A 321 -23.54 -1.23 4.82
C ASN A 321 -23.23 -2.75 4.76
N GLY A 322 -22.13 -3.12 4.08
CA GLY A 322 -21.68 -4.50 3.97
C GLY A 322 -22.38 -5.37 2.93
N VAL A 323 -23.51 -4.97 2.38
CA VAL A 323 -24.28 -5.71 1.36
C VAL A 323 -24.06 -5.09 -0.02
N SER A 324 -24.08 -5.88 -1.09
CA SER A 324 -24.03 -5.34 -2.46
C SER A 324 -25.11 -4.29 -2.69
N GLU A 325 -24.71 -3.10 -3.16
CA GLU A 325 -25.63 -1.99 -3.45
C GLU A 325 -26.56 -2.37 -4.61
N TYR A 326 -25.98 -2.94 -5.68
CA TYR A 326 -26.71 -3.33 -6.87
C TYR A 326 -26.76 -4.85 -6.98
N PRO A 327 -27.94 -5.44 -7.25
CA PRO A 327 -28.03 -6.87 -7.54
C PRO A 327 -27.60 -7.16 -8.97
N ILE A 328 -27.28 -8.44 -9.21
CA ILE A 328 -27.22 -9.01 -10.56
C ILE A 328 -28.30 -10.08 -10.71
N ALA A 329 -28.83 -10.23 -11.93
CA ALA A 329 -29.77 -11.30 -12.22
C ALA A 329 -29.05 -12.68 -12.16
N THR A 330 -29.65 -13.66 -11.52
CA THR A 330 -29.16 -15.03 -11.48
C THR A 330 -29.33 -15.72 -12.83
N SER A 331 -28.28 -16.37 -13.33
CA SER A 331 -28.39 -17.25 -14.50
C SER A 331 -29.21 -18.51 -14.17
N GLU A 332 -29.75 -19.16 -15.19
CA GLU A 332 -30.54 -20.40 -14.97
C GLU A 332 -29.77 -21.51 -14.26
N ASP A 333 -28.46 -21.59 -14.52
CA ASP A 333 -27.53 -22.50 -13.88
C ASP A 333 -27.41 -22.24 -12.38
N ILE A 334 -27.22 -20.96 -12.04
CA ILE A 334 -27.10 -20.52 -10.64
C ILE A 334 -28.44 -20.67 -9.92
N LYS A 335 -29.57 -20.33 -10.57
CA LYS A 335 -30.92 -20.54 -9.99
C LYS A 335 -31.12 -21.96 -9.54
N LYS A 336 -30.83 -22.94 -10.41
CA LYS A 336 -30.96 -24.33 -10.09
C LYS A 336 -30.10 -24.74 -8.90
N HIS A 337 -28.84 -24.28 -8.89
CA HIS A 337 -27.93 -24.54 -7.79
C HIS A 337 -28.40 -23.93 -6.46
N LEU A 338 -28.94 -22.71 -6.48
CA LEU A 338 -29.48 -22.07 -5.28
C LEU A 338 -30.70 -22.81 -4.73
N LEU A 339 -31.61 -23.26 -5.58
CA LEU A 339 -32.75 -24.09 -5.16
C LEU A 339 -32.33 -25.39 -4.49
N GLU A 340 -31.22 -25.99 -4.91
CA GLU A 340 -30.71 -27.24 -4.34
C GLU A 340 -29.92 -27.05 -3.04
N LYS A 341 -29.30 -25.88 -2.86
CA LYS A 341 -28.26 -25.67 -1.83
C LYS A 341 -28.61 -24.64 -0.76
N LEU A 342 -29.55 -23.73 -1.02
CA LEU A 342 -30.00 -22.80 0.02
C LEU A 342 -31.09 -23.48 0.88
N ASP A 343 -30.83 -23.53 2.18
CA ASP A 343 -31.72 -24.18 3.15
C ASP A 343 -33.15 -23.60 3.14
N CYS A 344 -33.27 -22.27 2.89
CA CYS A 344 -34.55 -21.59 2.79
C CYS A 344 -35.31 -21.87 1.48
N LEU A 345 -34.66 -22.39 0.43
CA LEU A 345 -35.27 -22.64 -0.88
C LEU A 345 -35.45 -24.16 -1.16
N LYS A 346 -34.71 -24.98 -0.43
CA LYS A 346 -34.65 -26.42 -0.66
C LYS A 346 -36.02 -27.08 -0.45
N ASP A 347 -36.41 -27.93 -1.40
CA ASP A 347 -37.65 -28.72 -1.37
C ASP A 347 -38.94 -27.85 -1.39
N GLN A 348 -38.86 -26.54 -1.71
CA GLN A 348 -40.03 -25.68 -1.87
C GLN A 348 -40.49 -25.56 -3.32
N ASP A 349 -41.80 -25.43 -3.53
CA ASP A 349 -42.34 -25.03 -4.85
C ASP A 349 -42.05 -23.54 -5.10
N ILE A 350 -41.48 -23.23 -6.27
CA ILE A 350 -41.13 -21.85 -6.67
C ILE A 350 -42.34 -20.91 -6.57
N ASN A 351 -43.55 -21.42 -6.78
CA ASN A 351 -44.77 -20.65 -6.71
C ASN A 351 -45.19 -20.29 -5.28
N GLU A 352 -44.71 -21.06 -4.30
CA GLU A 352 -45.02 -20.87 -2.88
C GLU A 352 -43.99 -20.02 -2.12
N LEU A 353 -42.85 -19.71 -2.78
CA LEU A 353 -41.80 -18.84 -2.19
C LEU A 353 -42.36 -17.48 -1.81
N SER A 354 -41.94 -16.96 -0.67
CA SER A 354 -42.16 -15.58 -0.27
C SER A 354 -41.49 -14.57 -1.23
N ASP A 355 -41.88 -13.32 -1.19
CA ASP A 355 -41.27 -12.29 -2.05
C ASP A 355 -39.77 -12.07 -1.75
N GLU A 356 -39.33 -12.30 -0.52
CA GLU A 356 -37.94 -12.25 -0.13
C GLU A 356 -37.14 -13.45 -0.66
N GLU A 357 -37.68 -14.66 -0.57
CA GLU A 357 -37.08 -15.88 -1.12
C GLU A 357 -37.03 -15.83 -2.65
N LYS A 358 -38.08 -15.32 -3.31
CA LYS A 358 -38.07 -15.05 -4.75
C LYS A 358 -36.96 -14.08 -5.15
N LYS A 359 -36.69 -13.04 -4.35
CA LYS A 359 -35.56 -12.14 -4.59
C LYS A 359 -34.23 -12.85 -4.49
N MET A 360 -34.00 -13.67 -3.48
CA MET A 360 -32.74 -14.43 -3.33
C MET A 360 -32.52 -15.42 -4.48
N TYR A 361 -33.59 -15.93 -5.05
CA TYR A 361 -33.56 -16.82 -6.20
C TYR A 361 -33.32 -16.08 -7.53
N LEU A 362 -33.90 -14.90 -7.72
CA LEU A 362 -33.86 -14.15 -8.97
C LEU A 362 -32.65 -13.19 -9.07
N GLU A 363 -32.14 -12.73 -7.93
CA GLU A 363 -31.11 -11.71 -7.84
C GLU A 363 -30.04 -12.11 -6.83
N MET A 364 -28.77 -11.99 -7.23
CA MET A 364 -27.65 -12.17 -6.31
C MET A 364 -27.23 -10.83 -5.70
N LYS A 365 -26.94 -10.86 -4.39
CA LYS A 365 -26.24 -9.81 -3.64
C LYS A 365 -25.29 -10.45 -2.66
N ILE A 366 -24.05 -10.01 -2.61
CA ILE A 366 -23.13 -10.49 -1.58
C ILE A 366 -23.65 -10.03 -0.22
N PRO A 367 -23.87 -10.93 0.74
CA PRO A 367 -24.40 -10.61 2.06
C PRO A 367 -23.32 -9.96 2.95
N GLU A 368 -23.77 -9.29 4.02
CA GLU A 368 -22.94 -8.59 4.98
C GLU A 368 -21.86 -9.47 5.65
N ASN A 369 -22.15 -10.74 5.84
CA ASN A 369 -21.26 -11.69 6.50
C ASN A 369 -20.24 -12.36 5.56
N MET A 370 -20.18 -12.00 4.26
CA MET A 370 -19.19 -12.50 3.30
C MET A 370 -18.11 -11.45 3.01
N TYR A 371 -16.88 -11.83 3.25
CA TYR A 371 -15.66 -11.01 3.05
C TYR A 371 -14.86 -11.55 1.87
N ILE A 372 -14.19 -10.65 1.14
CA ILE A 372 -13.31 -11.03 0.02
C ILE A 372 -11.98 -10.30 0.20
N TRP A 373 -10.93 -11.03 0.56
CA TRP A 373 -9.60 -10.48 0.77
C TRP A 373 -8.61 -11.05 -0.24
N ALA A 374 -7.63 -10.23 -0.63
CA ALA A 374 -6.67 -10.66 -1.63
C ALA A 374 -5.26 -10.17 -1.34
N THR A 375 -4.27 -10.87 -1.91
CA THR A 375 -2.89 -10.36 -2.06
C THR A 375 -2.60 -10.00 -3.49
N MET A 376 -1.70 -9.04 -3.67
CA MET A 376 -1.22 -8.62 -4.98
C MET A 376 0.29 -8.35 -4.94
N ASN A 377 1.02 -8.86 -5.92
CA ASN A 377 2.39 -8.46 -6.22
C ASN A 377 2.35 -7.40 -7.33
N SER A 378 2.79 -6.18 -7.04
CA SER A 378 2.78 -5.08 -8.02
C SER A 378 3.94 -5.15 -9.01
N ALA A 379 5.05 -5.82 -8.63
CA ALA A 379 6.31 -5.83 -9.37
C ALA A 379 6.48 -6.99 -10.35
N ASP A 380 5.66 -8.04 -10.26
CA ASP A 380 5.84 -9.24 -11.07
C ASP A 380 5.64 -8.95 -12.56
N GLN A 381 6.51 -9.52 -13.39
CA GLN A 381 6.33 -9.54 -14.84
C GLN A 381 5.20 -10.52 -15.19
N GLY A 382 4.37 -10.15 -16.19
CA GLY A 382 3.28 -11.01 -16.63
C GLY A 382 2.01 -10.94 -15.76
N VAL A 383 1.86 -9.90 -14.93
CA VAL A 383 0.61 -9.61 -14.21
C VAL A 383 -0.33 -8.77 -15.08
N PHE A 384 -1.64 -8.94 -14.87
CA PHE A 384 -2.65 -8.16 -15.56
C PHE A 384 -2.89 -6.82 -14.85
N PRO A 385 -2.96 -5.71 -15.59
CA PRO A 385 -3.32 -4.43 -15.00
C PRO A 385 -4.78 -4.46 -14.54
N MET A 386 -5.03 -3.92 -13.34
CA MET A 386 -6.37 -3.70 -12.84
C MET A 386 -6.85 -2.31 -13.21
N ASP A 387 -8.03 -2.19 -13.78
CA ASP A 387 -8.63 -0.91 -14.14
C ASP A 387 -9.11 -0.12 -12.90
N THR A 388 -9.39 1.16 -13.09
CA THR A 388 -9.83 2.05 -12.02
C THR A 388 -11.20 1.65 -11.46
N ALA A 389 -12.08 1.11 -12.30
CA ALA A 389 -13.41 0.67 -11.88
C ALA A 389 -13.32 -0.54 -10.93
N PHE A 390 -12.37 -1.45 -11.16
CA PHE A 390 -12.08 -2.54 -10.25
C PHE A 390 -11.46 -2.03 -8.95
N LYS A 391 -10.43 -1.18 -9.05
CA LYS A 391 -9.70 -0.67 -7.88
C LYS A 391 -10.59 0.06 -6.88
N ARG A 392 -11.53 0.88 -7.33
CA ARG A 392 -12.41 1.67 -6.44
C ARG A 392 -13.33 0.84 -5.52
N ARG A 393 -13.48 -0.46 -5.79
CA ARG A 393 -14.32 -1.39 -5.01
C ARG A 393 -13.58 -2.09 -3.90
N TRP A 394 -12.27 -1.80 -3.75
CA TRP A 394 -11.38 -2.45 -2.82
C TRP A 394 -10.69 -1.44 -1.92
N GLU A 395 -10.48 -1.83 -0.69
CA GLU A 395 -9.55 -1.14 0.21
C GLU A 395 -8.15 -1.70 -0.01
N PHE A 396 -7.23 -0.81 -0.36
CA PHE A 396 -5.85 -1.16 -0.64
C PHE A 396 -4.99 -0.90 0.57
N GLU A 397 -4.32 -1.95 1.07
CA GLU A 397 -3.36 -1.86 2.15
C GLU A 397 -1.95 -2.13 1.62
N TYR A 398 -1.09 -1.13 1.75
CA TYR A 398 0.29 -1.21 1.33
C TYR A 398 1.17 -1.69 2.49
N ILE A 399 2.03 -2.71 2.24
CA ILE A 399 3.08 -3.11 3.17
C ILE A 399 4.42 -2.64 2.64
N SER A 400 5.03 -1.69 3.36
CA SER A 400 6.35 -1.15 3.03
C SER A 400 7.45 -2.21 3.17
N VAL A 401 8.51 -2.08 2.36
CA VAL A 401 9.73 -2.92 2.49
C VAL A 401 10.46 -2.70 3.82
N ASN A 402 10.21 -1.57 4.49
CA ASN A 402 10.80 -1.23 5.78
C ASN A 402 9.75 -1.11 6.87
N GLU A 403 8.66 -1.88 6.79
CA GLU A 403 7.64 -1.94 7.83
C GLU A 403 8.28 -2.26 9.18
N PRO A 404 8.20 -1.36 10.19
CA PRO A 404 8.93 -1.51 11.46
C PRO A 404 8.67 -2.84 12.17
N GLU A 405 7.42 -3.29 12.17
CA GLU A 405 7.02 -4.57 12.78
C GLU A 405 7.69 -5.77 12.10
N GLN A 406 7.80 -5.75 10.77
CA GLN A 406 8.42 -6.82 10.01
C GLN A 406 9.94 -6.79 10.11
N VAL A 407 10.53 -5.59 10.11
CA VAL A 407 11.98 -5.37 10.30
C VAL A 407 12.42 -5.87 11.67
N ALA A 408 11.68 -5.56 12.75
CA ALA A 408 11.98 -6.03 14.10
C ALA A 408 12.06 -7.57 14.19
N LYS A 409 11.26 -8.28 13.39
CA LYS A 409 11.27 -9.75 13.36
C LYS A 409 12.56 -10.33 12.77
N ILE A 410 13.32 -9.54 11.97
CA ILE A 410 14.52 -10.02 11.28
C ILE A 410 15.83 -9.41 11.79
N GLU A 411 15.81 -8.52 12.76
CA GLU A 411 17.02 -7.84 13.27
C GLU A 411 18.18 -8.77 13.67
N LYS A 412 17.85 -9.96 14.17
CA LYS A 412 18.82 -10.93 14.69
C LYS A 412 19.27 -11.97 13.68
N TYR A 413 18.79 -11.89 12.44
CA TYR A 413 19.15 -12.88 11.43
C TYR A 413 20.40 -12.48 10.66
N VAL A 414 21.17 -13.49 10.33
CA VAL A 414 22.43 -13.35 9.60
C VAL A 414 22.47 -14.31 8.41
N ILE A 415 23.26 -13.96 7.41
CA ILE A 415 23.51 -14.79 6.23
C ILE A 415 24.99 -15.14 6.20
N PRO A 416 25.37 -16.43 6.03
CA PRO A 416 26.75 -16.83 5.86
C PRO A 416 27.26 -16.37 4.49
N MET A 417 28.41 -15.70 4.49
CA MET A 417 29.10 -15.23 3.28
C MET A 417 30.39 -16.02 3.01
N CYS A 418 30.82 -16.82 3.97
CA CYS A 418 31.94 -17.73 3.85
C CYS A 418 31.75 -18.91 4.80
N ALA A 419 31.79 -20.12 4.28
CA ALA A 419 31.73 -21.34 5.07
C ALA A 419 33.16 -21.78 5.46
N ASN A 420 33.42 -21.80 6.77
CA ASN A 420 34.70 -22.25 7.32
C ASN A 420 34.45 -22.88 8.70
N THR A 421 35.18 -24.01 8.96
CA THR A 421 35.09 -24.72 10.25
C THR A 421 35.70 -23.94 11.42
N GLU A 422 36.58 -22.98 11.16
CA GLU A 422 37.28 -22.23 12.21
C GLU A 422 36.71 -20.82 12.35
N GLN A 423 36.33 -20.16 11.27
CA GLN A 423 35.87 -18.79 11.30
C GLN A 423 34.93 -18.52 10.11
N GLY A 424 33.64 -18.65 10.32
CA GLY A 424 32.62 -18.22 9.35
C GLY A 424 32.49 -16.70 9.31
N TYR A 425 32.21 -16.14 8.14
CA TYR A 425 31.86 -14.75 7.97
C TYR A 425 30.35 -14.63 7.73
N TYR A 426 29.69 -13.87 8.59
CA TYR A 426 28.23 -13.64 8.52
C TYR A 426 27.94 -12.15 8.44
N VAL A 427 26.92 -11.81 7.67
CA VAL A 427 26.41 -10.44 7.54
C VAL A 427 24.98 -10.39 8.06
N ASN A 428 24.62 -9.34 8.76
CA ASN A 428 23.25 -9.12 9.17
C ASN A 428 22.35 -9.03 7.93
N TRP A 429 21.26 -9.80 7.90
CA TRP A 429 20.38 -9.86 6.74
C TRP A 429 19.70 -8.53 6.47
N ASN A 430 19.23 -7.85 7.52
CA ASN A 430 18.54 -6.56 7.35
C ASN A 430 19.50 -5.48 6.81
N ASP A 431 20.73 -5.44 7.29
CA ASP A 431 21.74 -4.48 6.82
C ASP A 431 22.11 -4.75 5.36
N LEU A 432 22.32 -6.02 5.01
CA LEU A 432 22.63 -6.41 3.64
C LEU A 432 21.49 -6.05 2.68
N ARG A 433 20.26 -6.44 3.04
CA ARG A 433 19.06 -6.13 2.27
C ARG A 433 18.87 -4.63 2.07
N THR A 434 18.99 -3.85 3.15
CA THR A 434 18.84 -2.40 3.12
C THR A 434 19.90 -1.75 2.23
N ARG A 435 21.12 -2.24 2.29
CA ARG A 435 22.22 -1.76 1.44
C ARG A 435 21.98 -2.06 -0.04
N ILE A 436 21.51 -3.28 -0.35
CA ILE A 436 21.13 -3.65 -1.72
C ILE A 436 20.01 -2.73 -2.21
N ASN A 437 18.94 -2.56 -1.42
CA ASN A 437 17.81 -1.69 -1.76
C ASN A 437 18.26 -0.24 -2.00
N SER A 438 19.17 0.30 -1.18
CA SER A 438 19.72 1.64 -1.40
C SER A 438 20.44 1.76 -2.75
N ILE A 439 21.23 0.75 -3.12
CA ILE A 439 21.93 0.71 -4.42
C ILE A 439 20.93 0.65 -5.57
N LEU A 440 19.88 -0.18 -5.44
CA LEU A 440 18.83 -0.29 -6.44
C LEU A 440 18.08 1.02 -6.65
N ILE A 441 17.76 1.72 -5.56
CA ILE A 441 17.10 3.01 -5.62
C ILE A 441 18.04 4.09 -6.19
N ASP A 442 19.24 4.20 -5.63
CA ASP A 442 20.14 5.33 -5.92
C ASP A 442 20.78 5.22 -7.30
N ASN A 443 21.23 4.03 -7.69
CA ASN A 443 21.99 3.81 -8.91
C ASN A 443 21.14 3.28 -10.07
N CYS A 444 20.19 2.37 -9.79
CA CYS A 444 19.41 1.69 -10.82
C CYS A 444 18.01 2.30 -11.00
N LYS A 445 17.58 3.21 -10.12
CA LYS A 445 16.25 3.87 -10.18
C LYS A 445 15.07 2.88 -10.12
N VAL A 446 15.24 1.82 -9.38
CA VAL A 446 14.24 0.76 -9.24
C VAL A 446 13.10 1.24 -8.34
N ASN A 447 11.87 0.92 -8.70
CA ASN A 447 10.68 1.23 -7.91
C ASN A 447 10.64 0.40 -6.63
N GLU A 448 9.98 0.92 -5.56
CA GLU A 448 9.89 0.26 -4.27
C GLU A 448 9.27 -1.15 -4.34
N ASP A 449 8.33 -1.35 -5.24
CA ASP A 449 7.64 -2.63 -5.44
C ASP A 449 8.56 -3.77 -5.92
N LYS A 450 9.75 -3.43 -6.44
CA LYS A 450 10.80 -4.36 -6.84
C LYS A 450 11.94 -4.50 -5.83
N LEU A 451 11.84 -3.88 -4.65
CA LEU A 451 12.85 -3.97 -3.63
C LEU A 451 12.74 -5.27 -2.81
N LEU A 452 13.82 -5.64 -2.16
CA LEU A 452 13.86 -6.84 -1.32
C LEU A 452 13.14 -6.57 0.01
N GLY A 453 12.07 -7.28 0.28
CA GLY A 453 11.38 -7.25 1.58
C GLY A 453 12.14 -8.04 2.67
N PRO A 454 11.76 -7.87 3.96
CA PRO A 454 12.38 -8.54 5.10
C PRO A 454 12.42 -10.08 4.98
N PHE A 455 11.38 -10.68 4.43
CA PHE A 455 11.22 -12.13 4.27
C PHE A 455 11.44 -12.60 2.83
N PHE A 456 12.22 -11.86 2.04
CA PHE A 456 12.62 -12.30 0.70
C PHE A 456 13.35 -13.65 0.77
N ILE A 457 14.17 -13.83 1.80
CA ILE A 457 14.59 -15.14 2.27
C ILE A 457 13.57 -15.59 3.32
N SER A 458 12.99 -16.77 3.14
CA SER A 458 11.92 -17.24 4.02
C SER A 458 12.37 -17.35 5.48
N LYS A 459 11.46 -17.06 6.40
CA LYS A 459 11.73 -17.12 7.84
C LYS A 459 12.30 -18.46 8.28
N ASN A 460 11.79 -19.57 7.76
CA ASN A 460 12.27 -20.91 8.09
C ASN A 460 13.76 -21.09 7.76
N VAL A 461 14.21 -20.56 6.62
CA VAL A 461 15.64 -20.60 6.24
C VAL A 461 16.46 -19.72 7.17
N LEU A 462 15.95 -18.53 7.52
CA LEU A 462 16.62 -17.61 8.45
C LEU A 462 16.72 -18.21 9.87
N ASP A 463 15.67 -18.87 10.34
CA ASP A 463 15.65 -19.58 11.64
C ASP A 463 16.67 -20.71 11.66
N ASP A 464 16.76 -21.50 10.57
CA ASP A 464 17.71 -22.60 10.44
C ASP A 464 19.17 -22.10 10.39
N ILE A 465 19.45 -21.02 9.63
CA ILE A 465 20.78 -20.38 9.62
C ILE A 465 21.15 -19.90 11.02
N LYS A 466 20.22 -19.25 11.73
CA LYS A 466 20.46 -18.76 13.09
C LYS A 466 20.79 -19.90 14.04
N ALA A 467 19.98 -20.97 14.05
CA ALA A 467 20.19 -22.12 14.92
C ALA A 467 21.56 -22.78 14.67
N ASN A 468 21.95 -22.94 13.39
CA ASN A 468 23.27 -23.48 13.04
C ASN A 468 24.41 -22.55 13.46
N LYS A 469 24.23 -21.23 13.34
CA LYS A 469 25.21 -20.25 13.82
C LYS A 469 25.37 -20.30 15.33
N ASP A 470 24.28 -20.30 16.08
CA ASP A 470 24.30 -20.36 17.54
C ASP A 470 25.01 -21.62 18.04
N GLU A 471 24.77 -22.77 17.40
CA GLU A 471 25.45 -24.04 17.71
C GLU A 471 26.94 -24.01 17.32
N LYS A 472 27.26 -23.42 16.17
CA LYS A 472 28.67 -23.21 15.74
C LYS A 472 29.42 -22.35 16.75
N ASP A 473 28.82 -21.22 17.17
CA ASP A 473 29.42 -20.31 18.15
C ASP A 473 29.65 -21.02 19.49
N ARG A 474 28.70 -21.87 19.93
CA ARG A 474 28.83 -22.71 21.13
C ARG A 474 30.05 -23.62 21.06
N ILE A 475 30.21 -24.33 19.94
CA ILE A 475 31.32 -25.27 19.77
C ILE A 475 32.67 -24.53 19.62
N LEU A 476 32.68 -23.40 18.90
CA LEU A 476 33.88 -22.59 18.72
C LEU A 476 34.36 -21.93 20.02
N ALA A 477 33.51 -21.76 21.02
CA ALA A 477 33.88 -21.30 22.36
C ALA A 477 34.67 -22.35 23.16
N ILE A 478 34.66 -23.62 22.75
CA ILE A 478 35.49 -24.70 23.34
C ILE A 478 36.87 -24.63 22.71
N ASP A 479 37.92 -24.71 23.56
CA ASP A 479 39.31 -24.79 23.05
C ASP A 479 39.46 -25.94 22.05
N LYS A 480 40.13 -25.68 20.94
CA LYS A 480 40.28 -26.62 19.80
C LYS A 480 40.76 -28.00 20.19
N GLU A 481 41.70 -28.04 21.14
CA GLU A 481 42.27 -29.29 21.67
C GLU A 481 41.33 -30.05 22.61
N SER A 482 40.29 -29.38 23.11
CA SER A 482 39.28 -29.93 24.03
C SER A 482 37.96 -30.30 23.36
N ARG A 483 37.80 -30.05 22.05
CA ARG A 483 36.62 -30.43 21.29
C ARG A 483 36.53 -31.92 21.10
N SER A 484 35.35 -32.48 21.30
CA SER A 484 35.09 -33.89 20.99
C SER A 484 35.06 -34.16 19.48
N ASP A 485 35.21 -35.41 19.09
CA ASP A 485 35.00 -35.83 17.69
C ASP A 485 33.58 -35.52 17.22
N GLU A 486 32.60 -35.59 18.12
CA GLU A 486 31.22 -35.24 17.83
C GLU A 486 31.09 -33.73 17.52
N ASP A 487 31.70 -32.84 18.30
CA ASP A 487 31.70 -31.38 18.05
C ASP A 487 32.34 -31.07 16.69
N ASN A 488 33.43 -31.73 16.35
CA ASN A 488 34.10 -31.54 15.04
C ASN A 488 33.26 -32.04 13.86
N ASN A 489 32.49 -33.13 14.04
CA ASN A 489 31.55 -33.62 13.05
C ASN A 489 30.38 -32.64 12.85
N ILE A 490 29.81 -32.10 13.95
CA ILE A 490 28.74 -31.09 13.91
C ILE A 490 29.24 -29.83 13.16
N LEU A 491 30.46 -29.34 13.46
CA LEU A 491 31.05 -28.21 12.72
C LEU A 491 31.16 -28.48 11.21
N ALA A 492 31.58 -29.68 10.84
CA ALA A 492 31.68 -30.06 9.44
C ALA A 492 30.30 -30.10 8.74
N GLU A 493 29.26 -30.57 9.43
CA GLU A 493 27.88 -30.55 8.93
C GLU A 493 27.33 -29.12 8.80
N ILE A 494 27.56 -28.27 9.79
CA ILE A 494 27.17 -26.85 9.73
C ILE A 494 27.82 -26.17 8.53
N CYS A 495 29.12 -26.40 8.29
CA CYS A 495 29.81 -25.84 7.12
C CYS A 495 29.22 -26.30 5.79
N LYS A 496 28.77 -27.54 5.67
CA LYS A 496 28.06 -28.02 4.48
C LYS A 496 26.73 -27.31 4.30
N LYS A 497 25.97 -27.09 5.40
CA LYS A 497 24.74 -26.33 5.37
C LYS A 497 24.97 -24.87 5.01
N GLU A 498 26.01 -24.22 5.54
CA GLU A 498 26.39 -22.84 5.18
C GLU A 498 26.61 -22.69 3.67
N ILE A 499 27.30 -23.63 3.04
CA ILE A 499 27.46 -23.66 1.57
C ILE A 499 26.11 -23.76 0.87
N SER A 500 25.20 -24.57 1.39
CA SER A 500 23.85 -24.69 0.84
C SER A 500 23.05 -23.37 0.98
N TYR A 501 23.17 -22.66 2.12
CA TYR A 501 22.51 -21.35 2.32
C TYR A 501 23.10 -20.27 1.39
N MET A 502 24.41 -20.26 1.18
CA MET A 502 25.04 -19.35 0.21
C MET A 502 24.51 -19.60 -1.20
N LYS A 503 24.38 -20.85 -1.63
CA LYS A 503 23.75 -21.20 -2.91
C LYS A 503 22.28 -20.81 -2.97
N ALA A 504 21.54 -20.95 -1.87
CA ALA A 504 20.16 -20.50 -1.79
C ALA A 504 20.06 -18.97 -1.88
N PHE A 505 20.99 -18.23 -1.28
CA PHE A 505 21.09 -16.79 -1.42
C PHE A 505 21.37 -16.39 -2.88
N GLU A 506 22.37 -17.03 -3.51
CA GLU A 506 22.68 -16.80 -4.93
C GLU A 506 21.46 -17.07 -5.83
N SER A 507 20.80 -18.22 -5.67
CA SER A 507 19.68 -18.60 -6.51
C SER A 507 18.41 -17.78 -6.29
N LYS A 508 18.21 -17.20 -5.10
CA LYS A 508 17.01 -16.41 -4.80
C LYS A 508 17.25 -14.91 -4.95
N VAL A 509 18.31 -14.39 -4.33
CA VAL A 509 18.55 -12.95 -4.28
C VAL A 509 19.31 -12.49 -5.53
N ILE A 510 20.43 -13.13 -5.85
CA ILE A 510 21.26 -12.69 -6.99
C ILE A 510 20.53 -12.92 -8.31
N MET A 511 19.86 -14.07 -8.48
CA MET A 511 19.07 -14.32 -9.70
C MET A 511 17.91 -13.33 -9.84
N TYR A 512 17.19 -13.04 -8.75
CA TYR A 512 16.15 -12.01 -8.78
C TYR A 512 16.68 -10.65 -9.23
N LEU A 513 17.81 -10.21 -8.68
CA LEU A 513 18.45 -8.95 -9.05
C LEU A 513 18.92 -8.92 -10.51
N PHE A 514 19.21 -10.08 -11.08
CA PHE A 514 19.66 -10.21 -12.46
C PHE A 514 18.53 -10.31 -13.47
N GLU A 515 17.44 -10.99 -13.13
CA GLU A 515 16.35 -11.30 -14.07
C GLU A 515 15.17 -10.32 -13.97
N ASP A 516 14.83 -9.83 -12.76
CA ASP A 516 13.59 -9.09 -12.48
C ASP A 516 13.81 -7.60 -12.20
N VAL A 517 15.03 -7.20 -11.88
CA VAL A 517 15.38 -5.83 -11.51
C VAL A 517 16.28 -5.19 -12.53
#